data_e9e46533be46687492d4a281e7a058be
#
_entry.id   e9e46533be46687492d4a281e7a058be
#
_cell.length_a   1.000
_cell.length_b   1.000
_cell.length_c   1.000
_cell.angle_alpha   90.00
_cell.angle_beta   90.00
_cell.angle_gamma   90.00
#
_symmetry.space_group_name_H-M   'P 1'
#
loop_
_entity.id
_entity.type
_entity.pdbx_description
1 polymer ?
#
loop_
_entity_poly.entity_id
_entity_poly.type
_entity_poly.pdbx_seq_one_letter_code
_entity_poly.pdbx_strand_id
1 'polypeptide(L)'
;MNGTRSGAIFVAAIAAIVSFFGSVGSAASVATKTISAIDLTKPFGARSAWRFTATQGPDQPNRDEGSIPGIITLCLKRAAYRACSPALAQMAPPPDSSYASMWEPRQLFVARIVYPRGRSAPPLWLIRTGGSIGGDGSQPIFTQLLAYRRDGDRFESVFSRMVGRNTNPEVRFVEAGPLRGDVVVAEPTENAPFGYWITVDRLTPSYRYRQILRYRSATRYGDDNPLAVIDSEMPNIQQRLGLWRPGQPLPLPAKGCPKPRLAKMELWCS
;
A
#
# COMPACT_ATOMS: atom_id res chain seq x y z
N MET A 1 38.77 -87.10 32.89
CA MET A 1 38.91 -87.42 31.49
C MET A 1 38.62 -86.21 30.66
N ASN A 2 39.63 -85.81 29.95
CA ASN A 2 39.66 -84.88 28.82
C ASN A 2 39.01 -83.46 28.99
N GLY A 3 39.83 -82.54 29.36
CA GLY A 3 39.55 -81.11 29.16
C GLY A 3 40.18 -80.65 27.86
N THR A 4 39.45 -79.80 27.17
CA THR A 4 39.99 -79.05 26.02
C THR A 4 39.89 -77.53 26.33
N ARG A 5 41.04 -76.91 26.41
CA ARG A 5 41.18 -75.46 26.50
C ARG A 5 41.00 -74.84 25.11
N SER A 6 40.10 -73.91 24.98
CA SER A 6 39.98 -73.02 23.81
C SER A 6 40.45 -71.64 24.21
N GLY A 7 41.47 -71.18 23.49
CA GLY A 7 42.02 -69.83 23.65
C GLY A 7 41.16 -68.79 22.96
N ALA A 8 40.90 -67.68 23.64
CA ALA A 8 40.21 -66.53 23.06
C ALA A 8 41.26 -65.58 22.45
N ILE A 9 41.13 -65.28 21.18
CA ILE A 9 41.90 -64.29 20.47
C ILE A 9 41.16 -62.96 20.60
N PHE A 10 41.77 -61.99 21.29
CA PHE A 10 41.29 -60.59 21.31
C PHE A 10 41.74 -59.91 20.08
N VAL A 11 40.81 -59.54 19.21
CA VAL A 11 41.04 -58.60 18.09
C VAL A 11 40.65 -57.20 18.60
N ALA A 12 41.65 -56.36 18.77
CA ALA A 12 41.46 -54.95 19.07
C ALA A 12 41.07 -54.18 17.79
N ALA A 13 39.82 -53.78 17.69
CA ALA A 13 39.34 -52.90 16.62
C ALA A 13 39.65 -51.46 17.04
N ILE A 14 40.57 -50.81 16.29
CA ILE A 14 40.83 -49.38 16.38
C ILE A 14 39.76 -48.64 15.59
N ALA A 15 38.80 -48.01 16.31
CA ALA A 15 37.84 -47.12 15.70
C ALA A 15 38.47 -45.74 15.44
N ALA A 16 38.76 -45.41 14.20
CA ALA A 16 39.18 -44.07 13.77
C ALA A 16 37.94 -43.15 13.78
N ILE A 17 37.84 -42.24 14.79
CA ILE A 17 36.85 -41.19 14.83
C ILE A 17 37.29 -40.10 13.85
N VAL A 18 36.66 -40.08 12.65
CA VAL A 18 36.78 -38.97 11.72
C VAL A 18 35.86 -37.87 12.19
N SER A 19 36.41 -36.85 12.88
CA SER A 19 35.69 -35.65 13.25
C SER A 19 35.47 -34.78 12.03
N PHE A 20 34.27 -34.86 11.43
CA PHE A 20 33.81 -33.90 10.47
C PHE A 20 33.53 -32.57 11.20
N PHE A 21 34.46 -31.64 11.21
CA PHE A 21 34.18 -30.24 11.50
C PHE A 21 33.34 -29.68 10.34
N GLY A 22 32.02 -29.80 10.45
CA GLY A 22 31.09 -29.07 9.61
C GLY A 22 31.30 -27.56 9.85
N SER A 23 31.88 -26.87 8.87
CA SER A 23 31.88 -25.42 8.84
C SER A 23 30.44 -24.94 8.88
N VAL A 24 29.99 -24.46 10.05
CA VAL A 24 28.74 -23.71 10.17
C VAL A 24 28.95 -22.41 9.42
N GLY A 25 28.57 -22.40 8.15
CA GLY A 25 28.59 -21.21 7.33
C GLY A 25 27.75 -20.16 8.06
N SER A 26 28.38 -19.11 8.54
CA SER A 26 27.70 -17.94 9.07
C SER A 26 26.80 -17.42 7.97
N ALA A 27 25.49 -17.68 8.07
CA ALA A 27 24.51 -17.06 7.18
C ALA A 27 24.68 -15.55 7.36
N ALA A 28 25.27 -14.90 6.36
CA ALA A 28 25.40 -13.46 6.35
C ALA A 28 23.99 -12.87 6.58
N SER A 29 23.84 -12.17 7.70
CA SER A 29 22.58 -11.45 8.00
C SER A 29 22.33 -10.49 6.86
N VAL A 30 21.37 -10.83 6.03
CA VAL A 30 21.00 -10.00 4.89
C VAL A 30 20.47 -8.68 5.44
N ALA A 31 21.20 -7.59 5.20
CA ALA A 31 20.92 -6.29 5.80
C ALA A 31 19.58 -5.74 5.30
N THR A 32 18.61 -5.60 6.21
CA THR A 32 17.37 -4.88 5.95
C THR A 32 17.57 -3.39 6.19
N LYS A 33 17.00 -2.54 5.33
CA LYS A 33 17.07 -1.08 5.43
C LYS A 33 15.77 -0.51 5.96
N THR A 34 15.81 0.29 7.03
CA THR A 34 14.64 1.08 7.44
C THR A 34 14.43 2.22 6.44
N ILE A 35 13.28 2.20 5.75
CA ILE A 35 12.90 3.20 4.73
C ILE A 35 11.90 4.23 5.26
N SER A 36 11.21 3.92 6.36
CA SER A 36 10.31 4.86 7.05
C SER A 36 10.19 4.50 8.53
N ALA A 37 10.12 5.54 9.37
CA ALA A 37 9.83 5.41 10.79
C ALA A 37 9.02 6.64 11.26
N ILE A 38 7.82 6.41 11.83
CA ILE A 38 6.89 7.47 12.21
C ILE A 38 6.42 7.23 13.65
N ASP A 39 6.54 8.25 14.49
CA ASP A 39 5.87 8.28 15.80
C ASP A 39 4.42 8.71 15.58
N LEU A 40 3.50 7.83 15.95
CA LEU A 40 2.07 8.05 15.85
C LEU A 40 1.44 8.49 17.18
N THR A 41 2.19 8.49 18.27
CA THR A 41 1.70 8.73 19.62
C THR A 41 1.10 10.13 19.76
N LYS A 42 1.92 11.14 19.56
CA LYS A 42 1.49 12.55 19.72
C LYS A 42 0.41 12.98 18.72
N PRO A 43 0.57 12.73 17.41
CA PRO A 43 -0.43 13.17 16.42
C PRO A 43 -1.81 12.59 16.66
N PHE A 44 -1.90 11.36 17.14
CA PHE A 44 -3.17 10.67 17.40
C PHE A 44 -3.66 10.82 18.84
N GLY A 45 -2.90 11.45 19.74
CA GLY A 45 -3.20 11.46 21.16
C GLY A 45 -3.38 10.05 21.73
N ALA A 46 -2.54 9.13 21.26
CA ALA A 46 -2.63 7.72 21.60
C ALA A 46 -2.30 7.48 23.08
N ARG A 47 -2.94 6.49 23.69
CA ARG A 47 -2.73 6.12 25.10
C ARG A 47 -1.36 5.47 25.33
N SER A 48 -0.93 4.66 24.37
CA SER A 48 0.37 3.99 24.37
C SER A 48 1.30 4.62 23.35
N ALA A 49 2.60 4.40 23.51
CA ALA A 49 3.60 4.81 22.51
C ALA A 49 3.49 3.92 21.25
N TRP A 50 2.90 4.46 20.21
CA TRP A 50 2.72 3.81 18.92
C TRP A 50 3.79 4.25 17.92
N ARG A 51 4.39 3.29 17.26
CA ARG A 51 5.40 3.53 16.21
C ARG A 51 5.13 2.68 14.97
N PHE A 52 5.22 3.32 13.82
CA PHE A 52 5.30 2.66 12.54
C PHE A 52 6.74 2.55 12.08
N THR A 53 7.09 1.43 11.48
CA THR A 53 8.34 1.24 10.72
C THR A 53 8.06 0.48 9.44
N ALA A 54 8.74 0.89 8.38
CA ALA A 54 8.83 0.13 7.14
C ALA A 54 10.31 -0.24 6.92
N THR A 55 10.56 -1.51 6.72
CA THR A 55 11.90 -2.03 6.43
C THR A 55 11.87 -2.73 5.08
N GLN A 56 12.86 -2.47 4.26
CA GLN A 56 13.03 -3.11 2.96
C GLN A 56 14.10 -4.18 3.04
N GLY A 57 13.79 -5.35 2.54
CA GLY A 57 14.75 -6.44 2.34
C GLY A 57 15.74 -6.13 1.22
N PRO A 58 16.72 -6.99 1.00
CA PRO A 58 17.65 -6.84 -0.09
C PRO A 58 16.95 -6.98 -1.44
N ASP A 59 17.54 -6.34 -2.44
CA ASP A 59 17.11 -6.51 -3.81
C ASP A 59 17.22 -7.98 -4.24
N GLN A 60 16.28 -8.41 -5.06
CA GLN A 60 16.17 -9.78 -5.52
C GLN A 60 16.52 -9.86 -7.01
N PRO A 61 17.29 -10.88 -7.45
CA PRO A 61 17.57 -11.05 -8.86
C PRO A 61 16.27 -11.33 -9.63
N ASN A 62 16.11 -10.68 -10.76
CA ASN A 62 15.02 -10.89 -11.72
C ASN A 62 15.62 -11.19 -13.09
N ARG A 63 15.10 -12.20 -13.76
CA ARG A 63 15.63 -12.64 -15.07
C ARG A 63 15.48 -11.58 -16.16
N ASP A 64 14.42 -10.79 -16.09
CA ASP A 64 14.06 -9.84 -17.16
C ASP A 64 14.58 -8.42 -16.90
N GLU A 65 14.77 -8.02 -15.64
CA GLU A 65 15.10 -6.65 -15.23
C GLU A 65 16.44 -6.55 -14.46
N GLY A 66 17.16 -7.66 -14.32
CA GLY A 66 18.41 -7.72 -13.57
C GLY A 66 18.22 -7.75 -12.06
N SER A 67 17.53 -6.77 -11.48
CA SER A 67 17.23 -6.72 -10.03
C SER A 67 15.94 -5.97 -9.76
N ILE A 68 15.13 -6.51 -8.85
CA ILE A 68 13.90 -5.86 -8.35
C ILE A 68 14.05 -5.52 -6.86
N PRO A 69 13.44 -4.42 -6.39
CA PRO A 69 13.49 -4.03 -5.00
C PRO A 69 13.01 -5.16 -4.07
N GLY A 70 13.70 -5.31 -2.94
CA GLY A 70 13.32 -6.29 -1.93
C GLY A 70 11.93 -6.03 -1.34
N ILE A 71 11.33 -7.06 -0.74
CA ILE A 71 10.01 -6.97 -0.10
C ILE A 71 10.08 -6.00 1.08
N ILE A 72 9.02 -5.19 1.23
CA ILE A 72 8.87 -4.27 2.35
C ILE A 72 8.05 -4.93 3.46
N THR A 73 8.60 -4.95 4.66
CA THR A 73 7.86 -5.32 5.86
C THR A 73 7.34 -4.06 6.55
N LEU A 74 6.02 -3.98 6.70
CA LEU A 74 5.35 -2.89 7.41
C LEU A 74 5.04 -3.34 8.84
N CYS A 75 5.45 -2.56 9.81
CA CYS A 75 5.24 -2.87 11.22
C CYS A 75 4.62 -1.68 11.96
N LEU A 76 3.48 -1.90 12.57
CA LEU A 76 2.82 -0.99 13.49
C LEU A 76 2.79 -1.64 14.86
N LYS A 77 3.47 -1.08 15.85
CA LYS A 77 3.54 -1.65 17.17
C LYS A 77 3.47 -0.62 18.30
N ARG A 78 2.96 -1.04 19.43
CA ARG A 78 3.13 -0.33 20.70
C ARG A 78 4.54 -0.59 21.24
N ALA A 79 5.15 0.36 21.92
CA ALA A 79 6.52 0.22 22.43
C ALA A 79 6.71 -1.02 23.34
N ALA A 80 5.69 -1.36 24.12
CA ALA A 80 5.71 -2.53 25.03
C ALA A 80 5.55 -3.89 24.33
N TYR A 81 5.21 -3.93 23.03
CA TYR A 81 4.96 -5.16 22.30
C TYR A 81 6.08 -5.45 21.30
N ARG A 82 6.58 -6.68 21.27
CA ARG A 82 7.58 -7.10 20.27
C ARG A 82 6.96 -7.36 18.90
N ALA A 83 5.73 -7.86 18.87
CA ALA A 83 5.03 -8.18 17.63
C ALA A 83 4.44 -6.94 16.96
N CYS A 84 4.37 -6.95 15.63
CA CYS A 84 3.63 -5.96 14.87
C CYS A 84 2.12 -6.12 15.08
N SER A 85 1.37 -5.02 15.02
CA SER A 85 -0.09 -5.05 15.15
C SER A 85 -0.74 -5.86 14.03
N PRO A 86 -1.70 -6.74 14.33
CA PRO A 86 -2.48 -7.46 13.33
C PRO A 86 -3.22 -6.56 12.33
N ALA A 87 -3.51 -5.31 12.72
CA ALA A 87 -4.18 -4.35 11.85
C ALA A 87 -3.43 -4.09 10.53
N LEU A 88 -2.10 -4.28 10.49
CA LEU A 88 -1.33 -4.21 9.25
C LEU A 88 -1.22 -5.56 8.53
N ALA A 89 -1.39 -6.67 9.21
CA ALA A 89 -1.52 -7.97 8.55
C ALA A 89 -2.81 -8.05 7.70
N GLN A 90 -3.82 -7.26 8.04
CA GLN A 90 -5.05 -7.09 7.24
C GLN A 90 -4.85 -6.20 6.01
N MET A 91 -3.64 -5.74 5.74
CA MET A 91 -3.30 -5.01 4.49
C MET A 91 -3.14 -5.95 3.29
N ALA A 92 -3.26 -7.25 3.48
CA ALA A 92 -3.43 -8.15 2.35
C ALA A 92 -4.69 -7.71 1.59
N PRO A 93 -4.62 -7.65 0.25
CA PRO A 93 -5.80 -7.39 -0.55
C PRO A 93 -6.91 -8.36 -0.17
N PRO A 94 -8.19 -7.98 -0.38
CA PRO A 94 -9.28 -8.91 -0.18
C PRO A 94 -8.99 -10.24 -0.88
N PRO A 95 -9.28 -11.38 -0.27
CA PRO A 95 -8.94 -12.71 -0.82
C PRO A 95 -9.59 -12.99 -2.19
N ASP A 96 -10.63 -12.24 -2.54
CA ASP A 96 -11.34 -12.27 -3.82
C ASP A 96 -10.71 -11.36 -4.90
N SER A 97 -9.69 -10.57 -4.56
CA SER A 97 -8.97 -9.79 -5.57
C SER A 97 -8.04 -10.71 -6.38
N SER A 98 -8.04 -10.56 -7.69
CA SER A 98 -7.15 -11.30 -8.60
C SER A 98 -5.64 -11.09 -8.32
N TYR A 99 -5.31 -10.12 -7.48
CA TYR A 99 -3.95 -9.77 -7.07
C TYR A 99 -3.58 -10.26 -5.65
N ALA A 100 -4.53 -10.84 -4.91
CA ALA A 100 -4.31 -11.24 -3.51
C ALA A 100 -3.17 -12.26 -3.35
N SER A 101 -3.07 -13.21 -4.27
CA SER A 101 -2.06 -14.27 -4.25
C SER A 101 -0.65 -13.80 -4.65
N MET A 102 -0.53 -12.61 -5.24
CA MET A 102 0.74 -12.04 -5.73
C MET A 102 1.14 -10.77 -4.98
N TRP A 103 0.47 -10.47 -3.86
CA TRP A 103 0.73 -9.23 -3.13
C TRP A 103 1.99 -9.31 -2.29
N GLU A 104 3.04 -8.71 -2.80
CA GLU A 104 4.29 -8.43 -2.08
C GLU A 104 4.60 -6.95 -2.21
N PRO A 105 4.48 -6.15 -1.13
CA PRO A 105 4.84 -4.74 -1.20
C PRO A 105 6.34 -4.59 -1.43
N ARG A 106 6.72 -3.88 -2.48
CA ARG A 106 8.13 -3.63 -2.85
C ARG A 106 8.47 -2.15 -2.89
N GLN A 107 7.45 -1.28 -2.93
CA GLN A 107 7.62 0.16 -2.93
C GLN A 107 6.73 0.80 -1.87
N LEU A 108 7.27 1.76 -1.14
CA LEU A 108 6.51 2.61 -0.21
C LEU A 108 6.41 4.01 -0.83
N PHE A 109 5.25 4.32 -1.39
CA PHE A 109 5.01 5.62 -2.01
C PHE A 109 4.68 6.70 -0.97
N VAL A 110 3.86 6.34 0.03
CA VAL A 110 3.39 7.26 1.06
C VAL A 110 3.26 6.53 2.40
N ALA A 111 3.75 7.18 3.46
CA ALA A 111 3.39 6.86 4.84
C ALA A 111 3.35 8.19 5.59
N ARG A 112 2.15 8.74 5.83
CA ARG A 112 2.01 10.04 6.48
C ARG A 112 0.68 10.24 7.17
N ILE A 113 0.65 11.19 8.10
CA ILE A 113 -0.56 11.59 8.82
C ILE A 113 -1.30 12.65 7.99
N VAL A 114 -2.61 12.46 7.85
CA VAL A 114 -3.51 13.35 7.13
C VAL A 114 -4.65 13.83 8.02
N TYR A 115 -5.17 15.02 7.75
CA TYR A 115 -6.20 15.68 8.56
C TYR A 115 -7.46 15.94 7.73
N PRO A 116 -8.37 14.96 7.63
CA PRO A 116 -9.52 15.03 6.72
C PRO A 116 -10.46 16.21 7.03
N ARG A 117 -10.62 16.56 8.30
CA ARG A 117 -11.49 17.64 8.76
C ARG A 117 -10.74 18.82 9.39
N GLY A 118 -9.45 18.97 9.07
CA GLY A 118 -8.59 19.95 9.70
C GLY A 118 -7.91 19.44 10.97
N ARG A 119 -6.99 20.24 11.52
CA ARG A 119 -6.13 19.83 12.64
C ARG A 119 -6.86 19.69 13.97
N SER A 120 -8.06 20.23 14.10
CA SER A 120 -8.90 20.09 15.31
C SER A 120 -9.64 18.76 15.38
N ALA A 121 -9.73 18.02 14.28
CA ALA A 121 -10.37 16.71 14.24
C ALA A 121 -9.32 15.59 14.29
N PRO A 122 -9.71 14.36 14.73
CA PRO A 122 -8.79 13.23 14.75
C PRO A 122 -8.17 12.98 13.37
N PRO A 123 -6.85 12.76 13.30
CA PRO A 123 -6.16 12.47 12.06
C PRO A 123 -6.43 11.05 11.58
N LEU A 124 -6.04 10.80 10.32
CA LEU A 124 -5.89 9.47 9.75
C LEU A 124 -4.43 9.23 9.37
N TRP A 125 -4.05 7.98 9.34
CA TRP A 125 -2.74 7.59 8.84
C TRP A 125 -2.90 6.96 7.46
N LEU A 126 -2.32 7.62 6.45
CA LEU A 126 -2.33 7.22 5.05
C LEU A 126 -1.07 6.42 4.74
N ILE A 127 -1.27 5.22 4.20
CA ILE A 127 -0.21 4.36 3.65
C ILE A 127 -0.56 4.02 2.22
N ARG A 128 0.45 4.07 1.34
CA ARG A 128 0.34 3.65 -0.05
C ARG A 128 1.58 2.86 -0.44
N THR A 129 1.38 1.64 -0.87
CA THR A 129 2.45 0.72 -1.28
C THR A 129 2.22 0.20 -2.69
N GLY A 130 3.28 -0.19 -3.36
CA GLY A 130 3.24 -0.84 -4.66
C GLY A 130 3.83 -2.25 -4.59
N GLY A 131 3.27 -3.17 -5.35
CA GLY A 131 3.80 -4.50 -5.58
C GLY A 131 4.88 -4.53 -6.67
N SER A 132 5.20 -5.70 -7.17
CA SER A 132 6.07 -5.87 -8.33
C SER A 132 5.45 -5.24 -9.58
N ILE A 133 6.29 -4.73 -10.47
CA ILE A 133 5.88 -4.29 -11.80
C ILE A 133 5.82 -5.53 -12.69
N GLY A 134 4.72 -5.73 -13.39
CA GLY A 134 4.59 -6.79 -14.39
C GLY A 134 5.35 -6.45 -15.67
N GLY A 135 5.59 -7.45 -16.53
CA GLY A 135 6.26 -7.25 -17.83
C GLY A 135 5.48 -6.35 -18.79
N ASP A 136 4.19 -6.13 -18.57
CA ASP A 136 3.33 -5.18 -19.27
C ASP A 136 3.34 -3.77 -18.64
N GLY A 137 4.19 -3.53 -17.65
CA GLY A 137 4.28 -2.26 -16.90
C GLY A 137 3.18 -2.09 -15.84
N SER A 138 2.28 -3.05 -15.68
CA SER A 138 1.26 -2.99 -14.63
C SER A 138 1.89 -3.11 -13.23
N GLN A 139 1.36 -2.35 -12.29
CA GLN A 139 1.79 -2.41 -10.90
C GLN A 139 0.57 -2.35 -9.97
N PRO A 140 0.35 -3.36 -9.12
CA PRO A 140 -0.68 -3.26 -8.09
C PRO A 140 -0.29 -2.20 -7.05
N ILE A 141 -1.21 -1.29 -6.75
CA ILE A 141 -1.03 -0.22 -5.77
C ILE A 141 -2.10 -0.36 -4.71
N PHE A 142 -1.67 -0.52 -3.47
CA PHE A 142 -2.55 -0.61 -2.32
C PHE A 142 -2.54 0.71 -1.53
N THR A 143 -3.72 1.28 -1.31
CA THR A 143 -3.92 2.49 -0.51
C THR A 143 -4.78 2.17 0.69
N GLN A 144 -4.32 2.55 1.87
CA GLN A 144 -5.03 2.36 3.13
C GLN A 144 -5.04 3.63 3.97
N LEU A 145 -6.18 3.87 4.64
CA LEU A 145 -6.32 4.87 5.69
C LEU A 145 -6.68 4.18 6.99
N LEU A 146 -5.94 4.48 8.06
CA LEU A 146 -6.19 3.97 9.38
C LEU A 146 -6.58 5.08 10.35
N ALA A 147 -7.61 4.80 11.18
CA ALA A 147 -7.99 5.64 12.29
C ALA A 147 -7.53 5.02 13.63
N TYR A 148 -7.11 5.86 14.55
CA TYR A 148 -6.86 5.40 15.93
C TYR A 148 -8.17 5.32 16.72
N ARG A 149 -8.39 4.19 17.36
CA ARG A 149 -9.52 3.93 18.27
C ARG A 149 -9.06 3.97 19.71
N ARG A 150 -9.52 4.99 20.42
CA ARG A 150 -9.08 5.25 21.79
C ARG A 150 -9.57 4.21 22.78
N ASP A 151 -10.78 3.70 22.58
CA ASP A 151 -11.41 2.67 23.43
C ASP A 151 -10.62 1.37 23.48
N GLY A 152 -10.06 0.95 22.35
CA GLY A 152 -9.25 -0.26 22.23
C GLY A 152 -7.75 -0.01 22.16
N ASP A 153 -7.27 1.25 22.24
CA ASP A 153 -5.87 1.63 22.00
C ASP A 153 -5.28 0.89 20.79
N ARG A 154 -5.95 1.03 19.64
CA ARG A 154 -5.58 0.33 18.40
C ARG A 154 -5.83 1.21 17.17
N PHE A 155 -5.14 0.85 16.08
CA PHE A 155 -5.44 1.37 14.76
C PHE A 155 -6.36 0.42 14.00
N GLU A 156 -7.35 0.98 13.30
CA GLU A 156 -8.28 0.23 12.45
C GLU A 156 -8.27 0.79 11.04
N SER A 157 -8.33 -0.08 10.04
CA SER A 157 -8.56 0.33 8.66
C SER A 157 -9.96 0.90 8.51
N VAL A 158 -10.04 2.13 8.00
CA VAL A 158 -11.31 2.84 7.72
C VAL A 158 -11.57 2.99 6.23
N PHE A 159 -10.52 2.81 5.43
CA PHE A 159 -10.55 2.72 3.97
C PHE A 159 -9.41 1.84 3.49
N SER A 160 -9.68 1.00 2.50
CA SER A 160 -8.64 0.27 1.77
C SER A 160 -9.07 0.07 0.33
N ARG A 161 -8.14 0.25 -0.60
CA ARG A 161 -8.36 0.02 -2.03
C ARG A 161 -7.09 -0.46 -2.69
N MET A 162 -7.22 -1.49 -3.50
CA MET A 162 -6.19 -1.90 -4.43
C MET A 162 -6.61 -1.47 -5.83
N VAL A 163 -5.67 -0.90 -6.56
CA VAL A 163 -5.78 -0.63 -7.99
C VAL A 163 -4.50 -1.11 -8.65
N GLY A 164 -4.55 -1.55 -9.89
CA GLY A 164 -3.32 -2.08 -10.48
C GLY A 164 -3.53 -2.62 -11.87
N ARG A 165 -3.78 -1.72 -12.81
CA ARG A 165 -3.76 -2.01 -14.24
C ARG A 165 -2.90 -0.99 -14.96
N ASN A 166 -2.38 -1.36 -16.09
CA ASN A 166 -1.53 -0.51 -16.95
C ASN A 166 -2.33 0.57 -17.72
N THR A 167 -3.35 1.15 -17.09
CA THR A 167 -4.27 2.12 -17.71
C THR A 167 -4.57 3.26 -16.75
N ASN A 168 -3.53 3.83 -16.14
CA ASN A 168 -3.58 4.99 -15.24
C ASN A 168 -4.66 4.93 -14.14
N PRO A 169 -4.76 3.83 -13.37
CA PRO A 169 -5.65 3.81 -12.21
C PRO A 169 -5.14 4.78 -11.14
N GLU A 170 -6.05 5.35 -10.39
CA GLU A 170 -5.69 6.33 -9.36
C GLU A 170 -6.55 6.16 -8.11
N VAL A 171 -5.91 6.28 -6.93
CA VAL A 171 -6.58 6.48 -5.64
C VAL A 171 -6.01 7.74 -5.00
N ARG A 172 -6.86 8.73 -4.75
CA ARG A 172 -6.44 10.02 -4.22
C ARG A 172 -7.19 10.38 -2.94
N PHE A 173 -6.47 10.58 -1.85
CA PHE A 173 -6.98 11.30 -0.69
C PHE A 173 -6.94 12.80 -0.99
N VAL A 174 -8.09 13.47 -0.91
CA VAL A 174 -8.21 14.90 -1.23
C VAL A 174 -7.90 15.74 0.01
N GLU A 175 -6.87 16.59 -0.08
CA GLU A 175 -6.37 17.36 1.06
C GLU A 175 -6.95 18.76 1.19
N ALA A 176 -7.54 19.29 0.11
CA ALA A 176 -8.02 20.66 0.06
C ALA A 176 -9.31 20.78 -0.78
N GLY A 177 -9.95 21.95 -0.70
CA GLY A 177 -11.14 22.26 -1.47
C GLY A 177 -12.41 21.57 -0.95
N PRO A 178 -13.49 21.57 -1.76
CA PRO A 178 -14.81 21.09 -1.34
C PRO A 178 -14.89 19.59 -1.04
N LEU A 179 -13.94 18.81 -1.56
CA LEU A 179 -13.83 17.36 -1.35
C LEU A 179 -12.79 17.00 -0.29
N ARG A 180 -12.34 17.97 0.50
CA ARG A 180 -11.33 17.70 1.53
C ARG A 180 -11.74 16.56 2.45
N GLY A 181 -10.86 15.58 2.59
CA GLY A 181 -11.07 14.38 3.41
C GLY A 181 -11.79 13.24 2.70
N ASP A 182 -12.32 13.48 1.50
CA ASP A 182 -12.86 12.41 0.66
C ASP A 182 -11.73 11.63 -0.02
N VAL A 183 -12.02 10.39 -0.41
CA VAL A 183 -11.14 9.60 -1.29
C VAL A 183 -11.81 9.47 -2.64
N VAL A 184 -11.09 9.81 -3.69
CA VAL A 184 -11.52 9.64 -5.08
C VAL A 184 -10.73 8.50 -5.69
N VAL A 185 -11.44 7.61 -6.38
CA VAL A 185 -10.86 6.45 -7.06
C VAL A 185 -11.23 6.51 -8.53
N ALA A 186 -10.24 6.33 -9.40
CA ALA A 186 -10.42 6.12 -10.82
C ALA A 186 -9.94 4.71 -11.18
N GLU A 187 -10.84 3.83 -11.59
CA GLU A 187 -10.53 2.45 -11.98
C GLU A 187 -10.86 2.24 -13.46
N PRO A 188 -9.95 1.68 -14.25
CA PRO A 188 -10.23 1.37 -15.64
C PRO A 188 -11.43 0.44 -15.79
N THR A 189 -12.20 0.62 -16.86
CA THR A 189 -13.24 -0.34 -17.24
C THR A 189 -12.59 -1.62 -17.78
N GLU A 190 -13.35 -2.72 -17.78
CA GLU A 190 -12.82 -4.06 -18.11
C GLU A 190 -12.39 -4.21 -19.58
N ASN A 191 -13.04 -3.47 -20.50
CA ASN A 191 -12.84 -3.64 -21.94
C ASN A 191 -12.39 -2.34 -22.62
N ALA A 192 -11.55 -2.49 -23.64
CA ALA A 192 -11.15 -1.39 -24.53
C ALA A 192 -12.35 -0.90 -25.38
N PRO A 193 -12.42 0.39 -25.72
CA PRO A 193 -11.55 1.46 -25.23
C PRO A 193 -11.79 1.73 -23.75
N PHE A 194 -10.70 1.67 -22.97
CA PHE A 194 -10.80 1.83 -21.52
C PHE A 194 -11.25 3.24 -21.15
N GLY A 195 -12.40 3.33 -20.47
CA GLY A 195 -12.82 4.48 -19.70
C GLY A 195 -12.52 4.24 -18.22
N TYR A 196 -13.15 5.01 -17.34
CA TYR A 196 -12.94 4.88 -15.90
C TYR A 196 -14.25 4.82 -15.14
N TRP A 197 -14.29 3.96 -14.13
CA TRP A 197 -15.23 4.09 -13.04
C TRP A 197 -14.67 5.10 -12.03
N ILE A 198 -15.38 6.21 -11.85
CA ILE A 198 -15.05 7.19 -10.82
C ILE A 198 -15.91 6.90 -9.61
N THR A 199 -15.25 6.74 -8.46
CA THR A 199 -15.91 6.55 -7.17
C THR A 199 -15.44 7.64 -6.21
N VAL A 200 -16.36 8.20 -5.41
CA VAL A 200 -16.04 9.13 -4.32
C VAL A 200 -16.52 8.51 -3.02
N ASP A 201 -15.61 8.32 -2.10
CA ASP A 201 -15.87 7.84 -0.75
C ASP A 201 -15.69 8.98 0.25
N ARG A 202 -16.71 9.25 1.06
CA ARG A 202 -16.73 10.32 2.07
C ARG A 202 -16.58 9.77 3.47
N LEU A 203 -15.76 10.45 4.27
CA LEU A 203 -15.57 10.13 5.68
C LEU A 203 -16.82 10.53 6.49
N THR A 204 -17.50 9.53 7.07
CA THR A 204 -18.67 9.73 7.94
C THR A 204 -18.27 10.29 9.32
N PRO A 205 -19.20 10.80 10.12
CA PRO A 205 -18.93 11.19 11.51
C PRO A 205 -18.37 10.05 12.37
N SER A 206 -18.73 8.80 12.08
CA SER A 206 -18.23 7.60 12.77
C SER A 206 -16.82 7.17 12.32
N TYR A 207 -16.13 7.99 11.52
CA TYR A 207 -14.80 7.69 10.97
C TYR A 207 -14.77 6.35 10.19
N ARG A 208 -15.73 6.21 9.28
CA ARG A 208 -15.79 5.15 8.26
C ARG A 208 -16.00 5.81 6.90
N TYR A 209 -15.37 5.32 5.88
CA TYR A 209 -15.65 5.77 4.52
C TYR A 209 -16.91 5.12 3.97
N ARG A 210 -17.73 5.91 3.26
CA ARG A 210 -18.93 5.46 2.57
C ARG A 210 -18.93 6.04 1.17
N GLN A 211 -19.20 5.21 0.18
CA GLN A 211 -19.38 5.65 -1.20
C GLN A 211 -20.61 6.58 -1.30
N ILE A 212 -20.38 7.77 -1.85
CA ILE A 212 -21.39 8.80 -2.08
C ILE A 212 -21.64 9.07 -3.57
N LEU A 213 -20.70 8.68 -4.43
CA LEU A 213 -20.79 8.83 -5.87
C LEU A 213 -20.10 7.67 -6.58
N ARG A 214 -20.73 7.16 -7.64
CA ARG A 214 -20.08 6.27 -8.62
C ARG A 214 -20.68 6.51 -9.99
N TYR A 215 -19.83 6.69 -10.99
CA TYR A 215 -20.27 6.82 -12.36
C TYR A 215 -19.15 6.41 -13.34
N ARG A 216 -19.53 6.12 -14.59
CA ARG A 216 -18.59 5.89 -15.67
C ARG A 216 -18.22 7.24 -16.28
N SER A 217 -16.92 7.53 -16.35
CA SER A 217 -16.40 8.77 -16.94
C SER A 217 -16.48 8.73 -18.46
N ALA A 218 -16.42 9.92 -19.08
CA ALA A 218 -16.20 10.07 -20.50
C ALA A 218 -14.71 10.08 -20.87
N THR A 219 -13.83 10.39 -19.88
CA THR A 219 -12.37 10.31 -20.01
C THR A 219 -11.94 8.91 -20.42
N ARG A 220 -11.03 8.81 -21.38
CA ARG A 220 -10.52 7.54 -21.88
C ARG A 220 -9.02 7.44 -21.72
N TYR A 221 -8.52 6.24 -21.55
CA TYR A 221 -7.09 5.99 -21.63
C TYR A 221 -6.57 6.29 -23.03
N GLY A 222 -5.49 7.10 -23.11
CA GLY A 222 -4.90 7.46 -24.40
C GLY A 222 -5.67 8.54 -25.18
N ASP A 223 -6.46 9.38 -24.50
CA ASP A 223 -7.18 10.51 -25.10
C ASP A 223 -6.34 11.78 -25.25
N ASP A 224 -5.02 11.68 -25.01
CA ASP A 224 -4.04 12.78 -25.05
C ASP A 224 -4.29 13.91 -24.03
N ASN A 225 -5.17 13.72 -23.06
CA ASN A 225 -5.29 14.65 -21.96
C ASN A 225 -4.06 14.55 -21.04
N PRO A 226 -3.28 15.62 -20.85
CA PRO A 226 -2.07 15.57 -20.03
C PRO A 226 -2.34 15.48 -18.53
N LEU A 227 -3.60 15.61 -18.10
CA LEU A 227 -3.98 15.53 -16.70
C LEU A 227 -4.12 14.08 -16.23
N ALA A 228 -3.86 13.87 -14.94
CA ALA A 228 -4.30 12.67 -14.28
C ALA A 228 -5.84 12.56 -14.35
N VAL A 229 -6.36 11.33 -14.39
CA VAL A 229 -7.81 11.08 -14.59
C VAL A 229 -8.67 11.83 -13.58
N ILE A 230 -8.30 11.80 -12.29
CA ILE A 230 -9.07 12.49 -11.24
C ILE A 230 -9.03 14.02 -11.43
N ASP A 231 -7.93 14.60 -11.91
CA ASP A 231 -7.86 16.03 -12.19
C ASP A 231 -8.73 16.42 -13.39
N SER A 232 -8.73 15.59 -14.44
CA SER A 232 -9.60 15.77 -15.58
C SER A 232 -11.10 15.70 -15.19
N GLU A 233 -11.45 14.74 -14.35
CA GLU A 233 -12.82 14.50 -13.90
C GLU A 233 -13.29 15.44 -12.76
N MET A 234 -12.43 16.27 -12.21
CA MET A 234 -12.76 17.10 -11.04
C MET A 234 -14.00 18.00 -11.24
N PRO A 235 -14.20 18.67 -12.39
CA PRO A 235 -15.42 19.43 -12.65
C PRO A 235 -16.68 18.54 -12.64
N ASN A 236 -16.61 17.38 -13.25
CA ASN A 236 -17.70 16.42 -13.33
C ASN A 236 -18.06 15.85 -11.96
N ILE A 237 -17.04 15.47 -11.17
CA ILE A 237 -17.22 15.01 -9.79
C ILE A 237 -17.92 16.07 -8.94
N GLN A 238 -17.42 17.30 -8.96
CA GLN A 238 -17.97 18.39 -8.15
C GLN A 238 -19.37 18.81 -8.61
N GLN A 239 -19.63 18.79 -9.91
CA GLN A 239 -20.97 19.07 -10.44
C GLN A 239 -21.98 18.02 -9.96
N ARG A 240 -21.67 16.73 -10.07
CA ARG A 240 -22.55 15.64 -9.64
C ARG A 240 -22.84 15.66 -8.14
N LEU A 241 -21.91 16.18 -7.35
CA LEU A 241 -22.07 16.36 -5.92
C LEU A 241 -22.70 17.71 -5.53
N GLY A 242 -23.05 18.56 -6.52
CA GLY A 242 -23.63 19.89 -6.27
C GLY A 242 -22.65 20.91 -5.68
N LEU A 243 -21.33 20.65 -5.78
CA LEU A 243 -20.27 21.46 -5.20
C LEU A 243 -19.71 22.53 -6.16
N TRP A 244 -20.00 22.39 -7.45
CA TRP A 244 -19.60 23.29 -8.51
C TRP A 244 -20.65 23.30 -9.63
N ARG A 245 -20.76 24.43 -10.36
CA ARG A 245 -21.67 24.58 -11.52
C ARG A 245 -20.94 25.29 -12.67
N PRO A 246 -21.31 25.00 -13.93
CA PRO A 246 -20.85 25.77 -15.08
C PRO A 246 -21.08 27.28 -14.88
N GLY A 247 -20.09 28.08 -15.26
CA GLY A 247 -20.06 29.54 -15.02
C GLY A 247 -19.31 29.95 -13.75
N GLN A 248 -19.01 29.04 -12.85
CA GLN A 248 -18.10 29.28 -11.73
C GLN A 248 -16.64 29.05 -12.16
N PRO A 249 -15.63 29.58 -11.42
CA PRO A 249 -14.21 29.28 -11.66
C PRO A 249 -13.98 27.76 -11.67
N LEU A 250 -13.19 27.30 -12.65
CA LEU A 250 -12.90 25.87 -12.80
C LEU A 250 -12.16 25.31 -11.59
N PRO A 251 -12.48 24.09 -11.15
CA PRO A 251 -11.74 23.39 -10.10
C PRO A 251 -10.39 22.89 -10.63
N LEU A 252 -9.38 23.76 -10.60
CA LEU A 252 -8.06 23.47 -11.13
C LEU A 252 -7.24 22.58 -10.19
N PRO A 253 -6.33 21.73 -10.72
CA PRO A 253 -5.39 20.97 -9.92
C PRO A 253 -4.41 21.88 -9.17
N ALA A 254 -3.92 21.43 -8.01
CA ALA A 254 -2.98 22.21 -7.18
C ALA A 254 -1.67 22.56 -7.90
N LYS A 255 -1.26 21.78 -8.88
CA LYS A 255 -0.07 22.02 -9.71
C LYS A 255 -0.29 23.12 -10.77
N GLY A 256 -1.51 23.65 -10.85
CA GLY A 256 -1.90 24.59 -11.91
C GLY A 256 -2.35 23.85 -13.19
N CYS A 257 -2.90 24.65 -14.10
CA CYS A 257 -3.38 24.18 -15.39
C CYS A 257 -3.21 25.33 -16.39
N PRO A 258 -2.22 25.30 -17.25
CA PRO A 258 -2.10 26.31 -18.31
C PRO A 258 -3.28 26.18 -19.27
N LYS A 259 -3.80 27.35 -19.72
CA LYS A 259 -4.94 27.44 -20.66
C LYS A 259 -6.07 26.42 -20.37
N PRO A 260 -6.70 26.48 -19.18
CA PRO A 260 -7.72 25.52 -18.80
C PRO A 260 -8.94 25.64 -19.70
N ARG A 261 -9.42 24.52 -20.21
CA ARG A 261 -10.66 24.45 -20.97
C ARG A 261 -11.52 23.27 -20.51
N LEU A 262 -12.82 23.41 -20.64
CA LEU A 262 -13.78 22.36 -20.33
C LEU A 262 -14.30 21.75 -21.63
N ALA A 263 -14.17 20.44 -21.77
CA ALA A 263 -14.72 19.68 -22.90
C ALA A 263 -15.54 18.50 -22.36
N LYS A 264 -16.85 18.45 -22.63
CA LYS A 264 -17.74 17.38 -22.13
C LYS A 264 -17.64 17.15 -20.61
N MET A 265 -17.49 18.22 -19.84
CA MET A 265 -17.26 18.21 -18.38
C MET A 265 -15.88 17.71 -17.93
N GLU A 266 -14.98 17.44 -18.82
CA GLU A 266 -13.58 17.10 -18.54
C GLU A 266 -12.72 18.36 -18.57
N LEU A 267 -11.83 18.50 -17.60
CA LEU A 267 -10.81 19.55 -17.59
C LEU A 267 -9.64 19.15 -18.48
N TRP A 268 -9.22 20.09 -19.32
CA TRP A 268 -8.04 19.97 -20.18
C TRP A 268 -7.09 21.11 -19.90
N CYS A 269 -5.78 20.81 -19.93
CA CYS A 269 -4.70 21.79 -19.80
C CYS A 269 -3.80 21.70 -21.06
N SER A 270 -3.70 22.75 -21.84
CA SER A 270 -2.96 22.75 -23.12
C SER A 270 -1.89 23.84 -23.15
#